data_7f383254b0f2daad141f007257fd3365
#
_entry.id   7f383254b0f2daad141f007257fd3365
#
_cell.length_a   1.000
_cell.length_b   1.000
_cell.length_c   1.000
_cell.angle_alpha   90.00
_cell.angle_beta   90.00
_cell.angle_gamma   90.00
#
_symmetry.space_group_name_H-M   'P 1'
#
loop_
_entity.id
_entity.type
_entity.pdbx_description
1 polymer ?
#
loop_
_entity_poly.entity_id
_entity_poly.type
_entity_poly.pdbx_seq_one_letter_code
_entity_poly.pdbx_strand_id
1 'polypeptide(L)'
;VYNTIVLRDIIERENIRNIPLLRTLLKFVSDNIGKQFSATSIVKLLKSQNTETSAKMILTYLEYLNNAFIIDRVNRYDIHGKRLFELGDKFYFEDLGIRNHIIGGNRRFDIEKVMENAVYIHLCRMGYKVYVGQMYKAEIDFVAEKADSVAYVQVTYLLASEETVEREFGNLKLIKDSHPKYVISMDRLYSQTNIDGIKHIHLRDFLKMTTLV
;
A
#
# COMPACT_ATOMS: atom_id res chain seq x y z
N VAL A 1 -11.71 -17.52 12.67
CA VAL A 1 -10.29 -17.71 12.29
C VAL A 1 -9.47 -16.51 12.75
N TYR A 2 -9.77 -15.26 12.30
CA TYR A 2 -9.00 -14.06 12.65
C TYR A 2 -8.87 -13.82 14.16
N ASN A 3 -9.98 -13.79 14.91
CA ASN A 3 -9.96 -13.51 16.35
C ASN A 3 -9.32 -14.63 17.20
N THR A 4 -9.33 -15.85 16.72
CA THR A 4 -8.96 -17.02 17.53
C THR A 4 -7.53 -17.47 17.27
N ILE A 5 -7.04 -17.38 16.04
CA ILE A 5 -5.71 -17.88 15.68
C ILE A 5 -4.72 -16.71 15.56
N VAL A 6 -5.00 -15.76 14.66
CA VAL A 6 -4.04 -14.73 14.30
C VAL A 6 -3.81 -13.73 15.44
N LEU A 7 -4.89 -13.15 15.98
CA LEU A 7 -4.75 -12.13 17.02
C LEU A 7 -4.28 -12.73 18.35
N ARG A 8 -4.72 -13.92 18.69
CA ARG A 8 -4.31 -14.63 19.91
C ARG A 8 -2.83 -15.00 19.86
N ASP A 9 -2.35 -15.53 18.75
CA ASP A 9 -0.95 -15.90 18.57
C ASP A 9 -0.02 -14.68 18.77
N ILE A 10 -0.36 -13.54 18.15
CA ILE A 10 0.41 -12.31 18.30
C ILE A 10 0.40 -11.84 19.77
N ILE A 11 -0.76 -11.85 20.42
CA ILE A 11 -0.92 -11.40 21.81
C ILE A 11 -0.06 -12.27 22.73
N GLU A 12 -0.09 -13.59 22.57
CA GLU A 12 0.66 -14.53 23.40
C GLU A 12 2.17 -14.46 23.11
N ARG A 13 2.57 -14.48 21.85
CA ARG A 13 3.97 -14.44 21.42
C ARG A 13 4.70 -13.16 21.84
N GLU A 14 4.06 -12.01 21.66
CA GLU A 14 4.63 -10.69 21.94
C GLU A 14 4.27 -10.17 23.35
N ASN A 15 3.59 -11.00 24.16
CA ASN A 15 3.14 -10.66 25.51
C ASN A 15 2.42 -9.30 25.60
N ILE A 16 1.47 -9.08 24.66
CA ILE A 16 0.76 -7.81 24.53
C ILE A 16 -0.22 -7.64 25.68
N ARG A 17 0.00 -6.64 26.53
CA ARG A 17 -0.86 -6.33 27.67
C ARG A 17 -2.04 -5.43 27.31
N ASN A 18 -1.87 -4.49 26.39
CA ASN A 18 -2.92 -3.55 26.00
C ASN A 18 -3.61 -4.03 24.71
N ILE A 19 -4.45 -5.06 24.83
CA ILE A 19 -5.22 -5.64 23.72
C ILE A 19 -6.19 -4.62 23.09
N PRO A 20 -6.91 -3.76 23.85
CA PRO A 20 -7.74 -2.71 23.27
C PRO A 20 -6.96 -1.77 22.34
N LEU A 21 -5.77 -1.35 22.71
CA LEU A 21 -4.90 -0.51 21.88
C LEU A 21 -4.53 -1.22 20.58
N LEU A 22 -4.14 -2.51 20.64
CA LEU A 22 -3.82 -3.31 19.46
C LEU A 22 -4.99 -3.37 18.49
N ARG A 23 -6.20 -3.63 18.99
CA ARG A 23 -7.43 -3.68 18.17
C ARG A 23 -7.73 -2.32 17.53
N THR A 24 -7.58 -1.24 18.28
CA THR A 24 -7.80 0.13 17.77
C THR A 24 -6.77 0.48 16.70
N LEU A 25 -5.51 0.12 16.91
CA LEU A 25 -4.45 0.32 15.92
C LEU A 25 -4.69 -0.48 14.65
N LEU A 26 -5.08 -1.76 14.76
CA LEU A 26 -5.45 -2.59 13.61
C LEU A 26 -6.60 -1.99 12.80
N LYS A 27 -7.65 -1.50 13.48
CA LYS A 27 -8.76 -0.83 12.82
C LYS A 27 -8.30 0.45 12.11
N PHE A 28 -7.45 1.25 12.77
CA PHE A 28 -6.88 2.46 12.17
C PHE A 28 -6.09 2.14 10.90
N VAL A 29 -5.18 1.15 10.94
CA VAL A 29 -4.40 0.73 9.77
C VAL A 29 -5.31 0.20 8.66
N SER A 30 -6.33 -0.60 9.01
CA SER A 30 -7.31 -1.13 8.04
C SER A 30 -8.09 -0.03 7.30
N ASP A 31 -8.43 1.06 8.00
CA ASP A 31 -9.11 2.22 7.42
C ASP A 31 -8.15 3.11 6.58
N ASN A 32 -6.85 3.02 6.82
CA ASN A 32 -5.82 3.88 6.22
C ASN A 32 -4.77 3.12 5.40
N ILE A 33 -5.10 1.94 4.85
CA ILE A 33 -4.20 1.24 3.93
C ILE A 33 -3.84 2.14 2.74
N GLY A 34 -2.60 2.08 2.29
CA GLY A 34 -2.09 2.90 1.21
C GLY A 34 -1.92 4.38 1.55
N LYS A 35 -2.25 4.82 2.77
CA LYS A 35 -2.03 6.20 3.22
C LYS A 35 -0.79 6.31 4.10
N GLN A 36 -0.12 7.45 3.98
CA GLN A 36 0.96 7.79 4.89
C GLN A 36 0.40 8.23 6.24
N PHE A 37 1.01 7.75 7.30
CA PHE A 37 0.77 8.25 8.65
C PHE A 37 2.04 8.11 9.52
N SER A 38 2.09 8.86 10.61
CA SER A 38 3.16 8.76 11.59
C SER A 38 2.63 8.25 12.92
N ALA A 39 3.49 7.60 13.70
CA ALA A 39 3.13 7.19 15.06
C ALA A 39 2.65 8.38 15.92
N THR A 40 3.23 9.56 15.70
CA THR A 40 2.81 10.80 16.38
C THR A 40 1.40 11.23 15.99
N SER A 41 1.02 11.10 14.70
CA SER A 41 -0.35 11.41 14.27
C SER A 41 -1.37 10.45 14.86
N ILE A 42 -1.03 9.16 14.95
CA ILE A 42 -1.87 8.15 15.62
C ILE A 42 -2.04 8.48 17.10
N VAL A 43 -0.96 8.82 17.80
CA VAL A 43 -1.02 9.21 19.23
C VAL A 43 -1.96 10.40 19.42
N LYS A 44 -1.87 11.44 18.57
CA LYS A 44 -2.77 12.61 18.65
C LYS A 44 -4.24 12.19 18.48
N LEU A 45 -4.53 11.33 17.50
CA LEU A 45 -5.88 10.81 17.26
C LEU A 45 -6.38 10.00 18.46
N LEU A 46 -5.57 9.09 19.02
CA LEU A 46 -5.96 8.24 20.14
C LEU A 46 -6.18 9.05 21.43
N LYS A 47 -5.34 10.07 21.65
CA LYS A 47 -5.56 11.02 22.78
C LYS A 47 -6.89 11.76 22.68
N SER A 48 -7.31 12.16 21.47
CA SER A 48 -8.64 12.78 21.28
C SER A 48 -9.80 11.81 21.57
N GLN A 49 -9.52 10.51 21.60
CA GLN A 49 -10.46 9.43 21.95
C GLN A 49 -10.25 8.91 23.39
N ASN A 50 -9.60 9.70 24.26
CA ASN A 50 -9.28 9.36 25.65
C ASN A 50 -8.46 8.06 25.81
N THR A 51 -7.63 7.74 24.81
CA THR A 51 -6.73 6.59 24.86
C THR A 51 -5.29 7.08 25.02
N GLU A 52 -4.72 6.89 26.19
CA GLU A 52 -3.32 7.24 26.45
C GLU A 52 -2.38 6.21 25.83
N THR A 53 -1.42 6.68 25.04
CA THR A 53 -0.37 5.88 24.43
C THR A 53 0.83 6.75 24.05
N SER A 54 1.93 6.11 23.67
CA SER A 54 3.15 6.78 23.19
C SER A 54 3.48 6.37 21.76
N ALA A 55 4.23 7.22 21.05
CA ALA A 55 4.71 6.92 19.71
C ALA A 55 5.56 5.64 19.69
N LYS A 56 6.36 5.40 20.73
CA LYS A 56 7.14 4.18 20.88
C LYS A 56 6.25 2.94 20.94
N MET A 57 5.17 2.98 21.73
CA MET A 57 4.21 1.86 21.83
C MET A 57 3.53 1.58 20.48
N ILE A 58 3.12 2.63 19.76
CA ILE A 58 2.53 2.49 18.42
C ILE A 58 3.50 1.83 17.45
N LEU A 59 4.77 2.30 17.41
CA LEU A 59 5.79 1.70 16.54
C LEU A 59 6.05 0.24 16.88
N THR A 60 6.14 -0.10 18.16
CA THR A 60 6.32 -1.48 18.61
C THR A 60 5.16 -2.38 18.16
N TYR A 61 3.92 -1.91 18.29
CA TYR A 61 2.77 -2.72 17.85
C TYR A 61 2.67 -2.84 16.34
N LEU A 62 3.03 -1.80 15.59
CA LEU A 62 3.14 -1.90 14.12
C LEU A 62 4.21 -2.92 13.71
N GLU A 63 5.33 -2.95 14.41
CA GLU A 63 6.38 -3.95 14.17
C GLU A 63 5.90 -5.37 14.47
N TYR A 64 5.18 -5.60 15.56
CA TYR A 64 4.59 -6.90 15.87
C TYR A 64 3.62 -7.37 14.80
N LEU A 65 2.79 -6.47 14.27
CA LEU A 65 1.85 -6.78 13.18
C LEU A 65 2.57 -7.09 11.87
N ASN A 66 3.66 -6.38 11.59
CA ASN A 66 4.52 -6.62 10.43
C ASN A 66 5.23 -7.97 10.56
N ASN A 67 5.83 -8.28 11.70
CA ASN A 67 6.52 -9.55 11.95
C ASN A 67 5.57 -10.76 11.97
N ALA A 68 4.28 -10.51 12.18
CA ALA A 68 3.22 -11.52 12.13
C ALA A 68 2.57 -11.66 10.74
N PHE A 69 3.09 -10.97 9.72
CA PHE A 69 2.56 -10.99 8.35
C PHE A 69 1.08 -10.61 8.26
N ILE A 70 0.62 -9.71 9.13
CA ILE A 70 -0.73 -9.12 9.05
C ILE A 70 -0.70 -7.91 8.13
N ILE A 71 0.32 -7.08 8.30
CA ILE A 71 0.58 -5.90 7.48
C ILE A 71 2.04 -5.88 7.07
N ASP A 72 2.31 -5.31 5.91
CA ASP A 72 3.64 -4.98 5.44
C ASP A 72 3.89 -3.49 5.58
N ARG A 73 5.07 -3.16 6.08
CA ARG A 73 5.60 -1.81 6.09
C ARG A 73 6.36 -1.54 4.80
N VAL A 74 5.84 -0.65 3.97
CA VAL A 74 6.42 -0.32 2.67
C VAL A 74 7.09 1.04 2.73
N ASN A 75 8.41 1.03 2.58
CA ASN A 75 9.24 2.23 2.66
C ASN A 75 9.05 3.12 1.42
N ARG A 76 9.30 4.40 1.60
CA ARG A 76 9.35 5.36 0.50
C ARG A 76 10.72 5.37 -0.14
N TYR A 77 10.73 5.48 -1.46
CA TYR A 77 11.91 5.53 -2.30
C TYR A 77 11.97 6.83 -3.10
N ASP A 78 13.04 7.59 -2.92
CA ASP A 78 13.33 8.78 -3.72
C ASP A 78 13.80 8.35 -5.11
N ILE A 79 12.94 8.51 -6.11
CA ILE A 79 13.22 8.08 -7.50
C ILE A 79 14.41 8.84 -8.08
N HIS A 80 14.59 10.12 -7.74
CA HIS A 80 15.72 10.94 -8.23
C HIS A 80 17.01 10.68 -7.45
N GLY A 81 16.92 10.68 -6.12
CA GLY A 81 18.05 10.46 -5.22
C GLY A 81 18.47 9.00 -5.09
N LYS A 82 17.69 8.05 -5.61
CA LYS A 82 17.91 6.60 -5.53
C LYS A 82 18.21 6.11 -4.11
N ARG A 83 17.42 6.60 -3.14
CA ARG A 83 17.59 6.30 -1.70
C ARG A 83 16.26 6.10 -1.01
N LEU A 84 16.29 5.34 0.09
CA LEU A 84 15.11 5.18 0.95
C LEU A 84 14.95 6.39 1.86
N PHE A 85 13.71 6.77 2.13
CA PHE A 85 13.37 7.72 3.19
C PHE A 85 13.23 6.99 4.52
N GLU A 86 13.61 7.65 5.61
CA GLU A 86 13.48 7.11 6.96
C GLU A 86 12.05 7.22 7.52
N LEU A 87 11.23 8.09 6.94
CA LEU A 87 9.89 8.40 7.43
C LEU A 87 8.86 8.40 6.31
N GLY A 88 7.61 8.19 6.68
CA GLY A 88 6.47 8.31 5.77
C GLY A 88 6.11 7.02 5.06
N ASP A 89 6.31 5.88 5.73
CA ASP A 89 5.93 4.57 5.20
C ASP A 89 4.43 4.45 4.99
N LYS A 90 4.05 3.62 4.02
CA LYS A 90 2.69 3.12 3.87
C LYS A 90 2.59 1.71 4.44
N PHE A 91 1.37 1.30 4.77
CA PHE A 91 1.10 -0.04 5.25
C PHE A 91 0.04 -0.70 4.38
N TYR A 92 0.30 -1.95 4.02
CA TYR A 92 -0.61 -2.79 3.25
C TYR A 92 -0.88 -4.09 4.01
N PHE A 93 -2.04 -4.68 3.79
CA PHE A 93 -2.37 -5.98 4.36
C PHE A 93 -1.85 -7.09 3.44
N GLU A 94 -1.34 -8.14 4.02
CA GLU A 94 -0.98 -9.38 3.31
C GLU A 94 -2.23 -10.17 2.85
N ASP A 95 -3.34 -9.98 3.55
CA ASP A 95 -4.63 -10.60 3.25
C ASP A 95 -5.77 -9.58 3.36
N LEU A 96 -6.39 -9.28 2.22
CA LEU A 96 -7.53 -8.36 2.15
C LEU A 96 -8.79 -8.92 2.85
N GLY A 97 -8.90 -10.24 3.01
CA GLY A 97 -9.97 -10.87 3.78
C GLY A 97 -9.87 -10.53 5.26
N ILE A 98 -8.65 -10.54 5.81
CA ILE A 98 -8.36 -10.10 7.20
C ILE A 98 -8.73 -8.63 7.35
N ARG A 99 -8.26 -7.77 6.45
CA ARG A 99 -8.60 -6.34 6.45
C ARG A 99 -10.10 -6.11 6.45
N ASN A 100 -10.83 -6.77 5.53
CA ASN A 100 -12.27 -6.60 5.39
C ASN A 100 -13.04 -7.11 6.63
N HIS A 101 -12.57 -8.16 7.25
CA HIS A 101 -13.14 -8.63 8.52
C HIS A 101 -12.98 -7.61 9.65
N ILE A 102 -11.83 -6.96 9.76
CA ILE A 102 -11.56 -5.95 10.81
C ILE A 102 -12.46 -4.74 10.67
N ILE A 103 -12.68 -4.24 9.44
CA ILE A 103 -13.50 -3.05 9.19
C ILE A 103 -15.01 -3.33 9.10
N GLY A 104 -15.42 -4.60 9.15
CA GLY A 104 -16.83 -5.00 9.13
C GLY A 104 -17.45 -5.09 7.74
N GLY A 105 -16.67 -5.47 6.72
CA GLY A 105 -17.14 -5.75 5.36
C GLY A 105 -16.63 -4.76 4.29
N ASN A 106 -17.04 -5.01 3.04
CA ASN A 106 -16.65 -4.18 1.91
C ASN A 106 -17.33 -2.81 1.95
N ARG A 107 -16.54 -1.76 1.99
CA ARG A 107 -17.01 -0.39 1.82
C ARG A 107 -16.82 0.03 0.36
N ARG A 108 -17.90 0.41 -0.33
CA ARG A 108 -17.84 0.83 -1.73
C ARG A 108 -16.87 2.01 -1.96
N PHE A 109 -16.66 2.85 -0.97
CA PHE A 109 -15.76 4.01 -1.02
C PHE A 109 -14.26 3.66 -0.86
N ASP A 110 -13.92 2.39 -0.57
CA ASP A 110 -12.55 1.94 -0.37
C ASP A 110 -11.95 1.21 -1.57
N ILE A 111 -12.64 1.24 -2.71
CA ILE A 111 -12.25 0.41 -3.87
C ILE A 111 -10.84 0.71 -4.36
N GLU A 112 -10.44 1.98 -4.40
CA GLU A 112 -9.09 2.38 -4.81
C GLU A 112 -8.02 1.83 -3.86
N LYS A 113 -8.23 1.97 -2.55
CA LYS A 113 -7.32 1.42 -1.54
C LYS A 113 -7.20 -0.11 -1.63
N VAL A 114 -8.33 -0.80 -1.85
CA VAL A 114 -8.35 -2.26 -1.99
C VAL A 114 -7.61 -2.67 -3.27
N MET A 115 -7.78 -1.93 -4.36
CA MET A 115 -7.06 -2.18 -5.61
C MET A 115 -5.56 -1.96 -5.44
N GLU A 116 -5.15 -0.84 -4.84
CA GLU A 116 -3.75 -0.53 -4.57
C GLU A 116 -3.12 -1.66 -3.73
N ASN A 117 -3.79 -2.09 -2.65
CA ASN A 117 -3.33 -3.21 -1.85
C ASN A 117 -3.29 -4.54 -2.62
N ALA A 118 -4.26 -4.83 -3.50
CA ALA A 118 -4.25 -6.04 -4.33
C ALA A 118 -3.08 -6.04 -5.32
N VAL A 119 -2.78 -4.89 -5.92
CA VAL A 119 -1.62 -4.70 -6.79
C VAL A 119 -0.32 -4.92 -6.01
N TYR A 120 -0.20 -4.34 -4.80
CA TYR A 120 0.92 -4.56 -3.90
C TYR A 120 1.18 -6.05 -3.64
N ILE A 121 0.17 -6.78 -3.16
CA ILE A 121 0.26 -8.22 -2.89
C ILE A 121 0.73 -8.98 -4.14
N HIS A 122 0.18 -8.63 -5.31
CA HIS A 122 0.52 -9.34 -6.55
C HIS A 122 1.96 -9.05 -7.01
N LEU A 123 2.44 -7.82 -6.86
CA LEU A 123 3.84 -7.46 -7.12
C LEU A 123 4.80 -8.27 -6.22
N CYS A 124 4.51 -8.34 -4.92
CA CYS A 124 5.27 -9.16 -3.98
C CYS A 124 5.25 -10.65 -4.37
N ARG A 125 4.07 -11.17 -4.77
CA ARG A 125 3.89 -12.55 -5.24
C ARG A 125 4.68 -12.86 -6.51
N MET A 126 4.85 -11.89 -7.40
CA MET A 126 5.73 -12.01 -8.57
C MET A 126 7.22 -11.95 -8.21
N GLY A 127 7.57 -11.75 -6.94
CA GLY A 127 8.93 -11.69 -6.43
C GLY A 127 9.59 -10.32 -6.53
N TYR A 128 8.81 -9.24 -6.68
CA TYR A 128 9.33 -7.88 -6.64
C TYR A 128 9.46 -7.40 -5.19
N LYS A 129 10.53 -6.66 -4.93
CA LYS A 129 10.64 -5.80 -3.76
C LYS A 129 9.95 -4.47 -4.10
N VAL A 130 8.99 -4.08 -3.26
CA VAL A 130 8.09 -2.98 -3.57
C VAL A 130 8.32 -1.81 -2.64
N TYR A 131 8.34 -0.61 -3.20
CA TYR A 131 8.46 0.66 -2.48
C TYR A 131 7.40 1.63 -2.95
N VAL A 132 7.09 2.65 -2.15
CA VAL A 132 6.31 3.81 -2.58
C VAL A 132 7.26 4.82 -3.24
N GLY A 133 7.01 5.18 -4.48
CA GLY A 133 7.84 6.12 -5.21
C GLY A 133 7.56 7.57 -4.81
N GLN A 134 8.60 8.34 -4.53
CA GLN A 134 8.50 9.77 -4.29
C GLN A 134 9.35 10.55 -5.28
N MET A 135 8.78 11.61 -5.82
CA MET A 135 9.42 12.47 -6.80
C MET A 135 8.98 13.90 -6.58
N TYR A 136 9.83 14.75 -5.98
CA TYR A 136 9.48 16.14 -5.61
C TYR A 136 8.10 16.21 -4.90
N LYS A 137 7.07 16.69 -5.63
CA LYS A 137 5.69 16.85 -5.14
C LYS A 137 4.75 15.73 -5.61
N ALA A 138 5.23 14.81 -6.46
CA ALA A 138 4.45 13.71 -6.99
C ALA A 138 4.79 12.40 -6.26
N GLU A 139 3.79 11.56 -6.07
CA GLU A 139 3.92 10.19 -5.58
C GLU A 139 3.65 9.23 -6.72
N ILE A 140 4.39 8.14 -6.76
CA ILE A 140 4.13 6.97 -7.60
C ILE A 140 3.77 5.84 -6.65
N ASP A 141 2.64 5.20 -6.88
CA ASP A 141 2.12 4.20 -5.95
C ASP A 141 3.15 3.13 -5.66
N PHE A 142 3.81 2.58 -6.71
CA PHE A 142 4.82 1.56 -6.51
C PHE A 142 6.04 1.72 -7.42
N VAL A 143 7.20 1.51 -6.82
CA VAL A 143 8.46 1.18 -7.47
C VAL A 143 8.72 -0.30 -7.19
N ALA A 144 8.67 -1.13 -8.21
CA ALA A 144 8.84 -2.58 -8.14
C ALA A 144 10.22 -2.97 -8.64
N GLU A 145 11.07 -3.51 -7.76
CA GLU A 145 12.45 -3.89 -8.04
C GLU A 145 12.61 -5.41 -7.98
N LYS A 146 13.24 -6.00 -9.01
CA LYS A 146 13.54 -7.43 -9.04
C LYS A 146 14.83 -7.66 -9.81
N ALA A 147 15.86 -8.19 -9.15
CA ALA A 147 17.20 -8.31 -9.69
C ALA A 147 17.67 -6.96 -10.29
N ASP A 148 17.98 -6.91 -11.58
CA ASP A 148 18.46 -5.69 -12.26
C ASP A 148 17.34 -4.89 -12.95
N SER A 149 16.07 -5.26 -12.71
CA SER A 149 14.91 -4.62 -13.32
C SER A 149 14.13 -3.78 -12.32
N VAL A 150 13.73 -2.58 -12.75
CA VAL A 150 12.85 -1.67 -12.01
C VAL A 150 11.64 -1.39 -12.88
N ALA A 151 10.45 -1.34 -12.28
CA ALA A 151 9.23 -0.90 -12.95
C ALA A 151 8.47 0.09 -12.06
N TYR A 152 7.77 1.03 -12.68
CA TYR A 152 6.93 2.01 -11.99
C TYR A 152 5.47 1.71 -12.26
N VAL A 153 4.67 1.70 -11.22
CA VAL A 153 3.26 1.33 -11.28
C VAL A 153 2.41 2.39 -10.59
N GLN A 154 1.40 2.86 -11.31
CA GLN A 154 0.33 3.72 -10.79
C GLN A 154 -0.97 2.95 -10.80
N VAL A 155 -1.81 3.13 -9.79
CA VAL A 155 -3.07 2.40 -9.62
C VAL A 155 -4.22 3.37 -9.48
N THR A 156 -5.24 3.23 -10.31
CA THR A 156 -6.47 4.03 -10.22
C THR A 156 -7.70 3.17 -10.47
N TYR A 157 -8.85 3.55 -9.92
CA TYR A 157 -10.07 2.77 -10.14
C TYR A 157 -10.52 2.86 -11.60
N LEU A 158 -10.79 4.06 -12.07
CA LEU A 158 -11.23 4.35 -13.44
C LEU A 158 -10.49 5.56 -14.00
N LEU A 159 -10.27 5.54 -15.32
CA LEU A 159 -9.75 6.66 -16.09
C LEU A 159 -10.92 7.48 -16.66
N ALA A 160 -11.83 7.91 -15.77
CA ALA A 160 -13.14 8.43 -16.14
C ALA A 160 -13.13 9.84 -16.77
N SER A 161 -12.02 10.57 -16.68
CA SER A 161 -11.87 11.92 -17.26
C SER A 161 -10.45 12.12 -17.78
N GLU A 162 -10.31 13.05 -18.74
CA GLU A 162 -9.00 13.45 -19.26
C GLU A 162 -8.07 13.95 -18.14
N GLU A 163 -8.62 14.67 -17.16
CA GLU A 163 -7.86 15.13 -15.99
C GLU A 163 -7.28 13.95 -15.18
N THR A 164 -8.06 12.87 -14.98
CA THR A 164 -7.59 11.65 -14.31
C THR A 164 -6.51 10.97 -15.14
N VAL A 165 -6.70 10.83 -16.45
CA VAL A 165 -5.70 10.28 -17.35
C VAL A 165 -4.41 11.09 -17.30
N GLU A 166 -4.51 12.42 -17.40
CA GLU A 166 -3.35 13.30 -17.34
C GLU A 166 -2.61 13.22 -16.00
N ARG A 167 -3.32 13.11 -14.89
CA ARG A 167 -2.72 12.94 -13.55
C ARG A 167 -1.98 11.62 -13.44
N GLU A 168 -2.63 10.48 -13.75
CA GLU A 168 -2.06 9.15 -13.55
C GLU A 168 -0.89 8.87 -14.50
N PHE A 169 -1.04 9.22 -15.76
CA PHE A 169 0.03 9.08 -16.75
C PHE A 169 1.08 10.19 -16.61
N GLY A 170 0.65 11.42 -16.27
CA GLY A 170 1.53 12.58 -16.13
C GLY A 170 2.60 12.40 -15.07
N ASN A 171 2.25 11.85 -13.91
CA ASN A 171 3.22 11.56 -12.87
C ASN A 171 4.33 10.60 -13.36
N LEU A 172 3.96 9.55 -14.09
CA LEU A 172 4.92 8.60 -14.66
C LEU A 172 5.78 9.22 -15.78
N LYS A 173 5.25 10.17 -16.56
CA LYS A 173 6.00 10.91 -17.61
C LYS A 173 7.13 11.78 -17.04
N LEU A 174 7.03 12.18 -15.77
CA LEU A 174 8.08 12.94 -15.11
C LEU A 174 9.34 12.11 -14.85
N ILE A 175 9.23 10.77 -14.82
CA ILE A 175 10.36 9.87 -14.64
C ILE A 175 11.10 9.73 -15.97
N LYS A 176 12.34 10.23 -16.04
CA LYS A 176 13.13 10.37 -17.29
C LYS A 176 14.07 9.20 -17.57
N ASP A 177 13.82 8.04 -16.95
CA ASP A 177 14.58 6.83 -17.26
C ASP A 177 13.82 5.92 -18.24
N SER A 178 14.51 4.83 -18.66
CA SER A 178 14.00 3.86 -19.63
C SER A 178 13.26 2.68 -18.99
N HIS A 179 13.10 2.68 -17.67
CA HIS A 179 12.40 1.59 -17.01
C HIS A 179 10.91 1.56 -17.37
N PRO A 180 10.30 0.37 -17.48
CA PRO A 180 8.89 0.23 -17.83
C PRO A 180 7.97 0.91 -16.83
N LYS A 181 6.91 1.50 -17.36
CA LYS A 181 5.92 2.28 -16.63
C LYS A 181 4.53 1.75 -16.93
N TYR A 182 3.72 1.56 -15.88
CA TYR A 182 2.40 0.96 -15.99
C TYR A 182 1.36 1.78 -15.24
N VAL A 183 0.18 1.92 -15.85
CA VAL A 183 -1.04 2.35 -15.17
C VAL A 183 -1.96 1.13 -15.08
N ILE A 184 -2.39 0.78 -13.88
CA ILE A 184 -3.31 -0.34 -13.63
C ILE A 184 -4.66 0.22 -13.22
N SER A 185 -5.73 -0.17 -13.93
CA SER A 185 -7.09 0.26 -13.60
C SER A 185 -8.14 -0.81 -13.88
N MET A 186 -9.39 -0.53 -13.50
CA MET A 186 -10.56 -1.32 -13.87
C MET A 186 -11.19 -0.85 -15.21
N ASP A 187 -10.62 0.16 -15.84
CA ASP A 187 -11.14 0.69 -17.07
C ASP A 187 -10.80 -0.22 -18.26
N ARG A 188 -11.84 -0.62 -19.02
CA ARG A 188 -11.68 -1.50 -20.17
C ARG A 188 -11.42 -0.73 -21.48
N LEU A 189 -11.80 0.54 -21.54
CA LEU A 189 -11.65 1.36 -22.74
C LEU A 189 -10.18 1.65 -23.05
N TYR A 190 -9.35 1.73 -22.02
CA TYR A 190 -7.90 1.93 -22.13
C TYR A 190 -7.10 0.62 -22.12
N SER A 191 -7.77 -0.55 -22.11
CA SER A 191 -7.08 -1.84 -22.05
C SER A 191 -6.10 -1.99 -23.21
N GLN A 192 -4.84 -2.32 -22.89
CA GLN A 192 -3.70 -2.44 -23.81
C GLN A 192 -3.30 -1.14 -24.54
N THR A 193 -3.75 0.01 -24.08
CA THR A 193 -3.31 1.31 -24.62
C THR A 193 -1.88 1.62 -24.15
N ASN A 194 -1.10 2.24 -25.03
CA ASN A 194 0.20 2.80 -24.73
C ASN A 194 0.15 4.31 -24.96
N ILE A 195 0.36 5.08 -23.91
CA ILE A 195 0.42 6.54 -23.98
C ILE A 195 1.84 6.96 -23.63
N ASP A 196 2.59 7.47 -24.59
CA ASP A 196 3.96 7.96 -24.46
C ASP A 196 4.93 6.94 -23.80
N GLY A 197 4.81 5.66 -24.17
CA GLY A 197 5.63 4.58 -23.61
C GLY A 197 5.11 4.00 -22.29
N ILE A 198 4.04 4.55 -21.71
CA ILE A 198 3.41 4.05 -20.50
C ILE A 198 2.27 3.10 -20.88
N LYS A 199 2.35 1.86 -20.44
CA LYS A 199 1.36 0.82 -20.76
C LYS A 199 0.21 0.85 -19.76
N HIS A 200 -1.02 0.85 -20.26
CA HIS A 200 -2.20 0.58 -19.45
C HIS A 200 -2.48 -0.92 -19.39
N ILE A 201 -2.75 -1.43 -18.19
CA ILE A 201 -3.13 -2.83 -17.96
C ILE A 201 -4.40 -2.86 -17.12
N HIS A 202 -5.41 -3.60 -17.60
CA HIS A 202 -6.60 -3.84 -16.79
C HIS A 202 -6.25 -4.73 -15.58
N LEU A 203 -6.76 -4.40 -14.38
CA LEU A 203 -6.42 -5.10 -13.14
C LEU A 203 -6.57 -6.63 -13.24
N ARG A 204 -7.64 -7.12 -13.89
CA ARG A 204 -7.86 -8.57 -14.08
C ARG A 204 -6.73 -9.24 -14.87
N ASP A 205 -6.16 -8.54 -15.86
CA ASP A 205 -5.09 -9.09 -16.69
C ASP A 205 -3.76 -8.98 -15.95
N PHE A 206 -3.52 -7.88 -15.23
CA PHE A 206 -2.37 -7.75 -14.33
C PHE A 206 -2.31 -8.89 -13.30
N LEU A 207 -3.43 -9.23 -12.66
CA LEU A 207 -3.49 -10.30 -11.65
C LEU A 207 -3.25 -11.72 -12.20
N LYS A 208 -3.16 -11.88 -13.53
CA LYS A 208 -2.76 -13.14 -14.18
C LYS A 208 -1.30 -13.16 -14.61
N MET A 209 -0.62 -12.02 -14.57
CA MET A 209 0.78 -11.92 -14.96
C MET A 209 1.68 -12.61 -13.94
N THR A 210 2.79 -13.14 -14.40
CA THR A 210 3.85 -13.73 -13.57
C THR A 210 5.09 -12.86 -13.51
N THR A 211 5.17 -11.84 -14.35
CA THR A 211 6.22 -10.82 -14.38
C THR A 211 5.68 -9.56 -15.05
N LEU A 212 6.29 -8.39 -14.78
CA LEU A 212 6.04 -7.13 -15.47
C LEU A 212 6.86 -6.94 -16.74
N VAL A 213 7.88 -7.73 -16.93
CA VAL A 213 8.86 -7.67 -18.04
C VAL A 213 8.94 -9.01 -18.75
#